data_b767ace8d3b0b325685256b748905319
#
_entry.id   b767ace8d3b0b325685256b748905319
#
_cell.length_a   1.000
_cell.length_b   1.000
_cell.length_c   1.000
_cell.angle_alpha   90.00
_cell.angle_beta   90.00
_cell.angle_gamma   90.00
#
_symmetry.space_group_name_H-M   'P 1'
#
loop_
_entity.id
_entity.type
_entity.pdbx_description
1 polymer ?
#
loop_
_entity_poly.entity_id
_entity_poly.type
_entity_poly.pdbx_seq_one_letter_code
_entity_poly.pdbx_strand_id
1 'polypeptide(L)'
;VTKFGKVSVFSDLNNLTDISMDYCFISICGMTEKELLENFKEGICQLAEANGDSETETIAKISMRYAGYHFEENSEEIYNPFSVLNTLANSRYDDYWFKANTHTFLIDILKKHDYCITNLSKAQIKANMMNNVETNPFPVIYQGGYLTIKSYDERFKNYQLGFPNKEVEEGILNTLLPHGCKTAEMDS
;
A
#
# COMPACT_ATOMS: atom_id res chain seq x y z
N VAL A 1 13.46 -3.36 -3.95
CA VAL A 1 14.46 -3.38 -2.87
C VAL A 1 14.22 -2.17 -1.99
N THR A 2 13.78 -2.38 -0.78
CA THR A 2 13.51 -1.31 0.17
C THR A 2 14.79 -0.82 0.84
N LYS A 3 14.91 0.50 1.09
CA LYS A 3 16.06 1.11 1.76
C LYS A 3 16.10 0.86 3.28
N PHE A 4 15.68 -0.30 3.74
CA PHE A 4 15.51 -0.65 5.17
C PHE A 4 16.79 -0.93 5.94
N GLY A 5 17.95 -0.70 5.44
CA GLY A 5 19.19 -1.03 6.15
C GLY A 5 19.98 0.19 6.56
N LYS A 6 20.44 0.22 7.82
CA LYS A 6 21.46 1.18 8.29
C LYS A 6 22.79 1.05 7.55
N VAL A 7 23.04 -0.08 6.91
CA VAL A 7 24.18 -0.29 6.02
C VAL A 7 23.62 -0.19 4.63
N SER A 8 23.74 0.97 4.05
CA SER A 8 23.44 1.19 2.64
C SER A 8 24.36 0.28 1.82
N VAL A 9 23.82 -0.86 1.38
CA VAL A 9 24.47 -1.67 0.34
C VAL A 9 24.76 -0.81 -0.91
N PHE A 10 24.15 0.35 -0.97
CA PHE A 10 24.24 1.33 -2.05
C PHE A 10 25.23 2.46 -1.79
N SER A 11 25.81 2.59 -0.58
CA SER A 11 26.74 3.70 -0.29
C SER A 11 28.02 3.66 -1.12
N ASP A 12 28.39 2.47 -1.59
CA ASP A 12 29.62 2.27 -2.40
C ASP A 12 29.34 2.03 -3.90
N LEU A 13 28.05 2.00 -4.30
CA LEU A 13 27.63 1.79 -5.69
C LEU A 13 27.14 3.11 -6.32
N ASN A 14 28.07 3.96 -6.69
CA ASN A 14 27.80 5.26 -7.30
C ASN A 14 27.11 5.20 -8.68
N ASN A 15 26.90 4.02 -9.24
CA ASN A 15 26.32 3.79 -10.56
C ASN A 15 24.85 3.34 -10.51
N LEU A 16 24.22 3.29 -9.33
CA LEU A 16 22.81 2.97 -9.21
C LEU A 16 21.97 4.24 -9.27
N THR A 17 20.91 4.19 -10.08
CA THR A 17 19.89 5.23 -10.15
C THR A 17 18.68 4.80 -9.31
N ASP A 18 18.21 5.68 -8.44
CA ASP A 18 16.96 5.47 -7.70
C ASP A 18 15.77 5.75 -8.63
N ILE A 19 15.04 4.71 -8.98
CA ILE A 19 13.86 4.77 -9.86
C ILE A 19 12.54 4.63 -9.08
N SER A 20 12.57 4.71 -7.75
CA SER A 20 11.41 4.43 -6.89
C SER A 20 10.21 5.34 -7.14
N MET A 21 10.43 6.54 -7.67
CA MET A 21 9.40 7.53 -7.99
C MET A 21 9.51 7.99 -9.44
N ASP A 22 10.14 7.22 -10.31
CA ASP A 22 10.27 7.52 -11.72
C ASP A 22 9.04 7.01 -12.47
N TYR A 23 8.33 7.93 -13.15
CA TYR A 23 7.12 7.64 -13.91
C TYR A 23 7.27 6.47 -14.90
N CYS A 24 8.45 6.31 -15.50
CA CYS A 24 8.72 5.24 -16.46
C CYS A 24 8.67 3.82 -15.85
N PHE A 25 8.75 3.71 -14.52
CA PHE A 25 8.88 2.43 -13.81
C PHE A 25 7.77 2.17 -12.80
N ILE A 26 6.70 2.97 -12.80
CA ILE A 26 5.61 2.88 -11.80
C ILE A 26 4.93 1.51 -11.75
N SER A 27 4.79 0.82 -12.87
CA SER A 27 4.14 -0.48 -12.99
C SER A 27 5.08 -1.69 -12.84
N ILE A 28 6.40 -1.46 -12.70
CA ILE A 28 7.40 -2.55 -12.74
C ILE A 28 7.23 -3.60 -11.63
N CYS A 29 6.66 -3.22 -10.49
CA CYS A 29 6.48 -4.10 -9.33
C CYS A 29 5.01 -4.38 -9.00
N GLY A 30 4.09 -4.07 -9.90
CA GLY A 30 2.66 -4.22 -9.67
C GLY A 30 1.94 -4.81 -10.88
N MET A 31 0.63 -4.71 -10.88
CA MET A 31 -0.25 -5.10 -11.97
C MET A 31 -1.16 -3.93 -12.31
N THR A 32 -1.24 -3.55 -13.57
CA THR A 32 -2.19 -2.55 -14.06
C THR A 32 -3.57 -3.16 -14.26
N GLU A 33 -4.63 -2.35 -14.29
CA GLU A 33 -5.98 -2.83 -14.60
C GLU A 33 -6.04 -3.47 -15.98
N LYS A 34 -5.33 -2.89 -16.94
CA LYS A 34 -5.25 -3.45 -18.30
C LYS A 34 -4.67 -4.87 -18.28
N GLU A 35 -3.56 -5.09 -17.59
CA GLU A 35 -2.95 -6.43 -17.48
C GLU A 35 -3.88 -7.41 -16.77
N LEU A 36 -4.60 -6.99 -15.73
CA LEU A 36 -5.60 -7.80 -15.05
C LEU A 36 -6.70 -8.25 -16.02
N LEU A 37 -7.30 -7.31 -16.75
CA LEU A 37 -8.41 -7.60 -17.66
C LEU A 37 -8.00 -8.42 -18.89
N GLU A 38 -6.79 -8.19 -19.43
CA GLU A 38 -6.28 -8.91 -20.59
C GLU A 38 -5.85 -10.35 -20.27
N ASN A 39 -5.22 -10.57 -19.10
CA ASN A 39 -4.56 -11.83 -18.81
C ASN A 39 -5.36 -12.76 -17.88
N PHE A 40 -6.34 -12.23 -17.11
CA PHE A 40 -7.02 -13.00 -16.05
C PHE A 40 -8.54 -13.06 -16.21
N LYS A 41 -9.06 -12.88 -17.42
CA LYS A 41 -10.50 -12.87 -17.69
C LYS A 41 -11.21 -14.14 -17.18
N GLU A 42 -10.63 -15.32 -17.42
CA GLU A 42 -11.21 -16.58 -16.96
C GLU A 42 -11.29 -16.63 -15.42
N GLY A 43 -10.23 -16.21 -14.70
CA GLY A 43 -10.22 -16.17 -13.25
C GLY A 43 -11.25 -15.16 -12.68
N ILE A 44 -11.46 -14.03 -13.37
CA ILE A 44 -12.50 -13.06 -13.01
C ILE A 44 -13.89 -13.69 -13.15
N CYS A 45 -14.18 -14.40 -14.26
CA CYS A 45 -15.45 -15.09 -14.46
C CYS A 45 -15.68 -16.15 -13.37
N GLN A 46 -14.68 -16.98 -13.06
CA GLN A 46 -14.77 -18.00 -12.00
C GLN A 46 -15.03 -17.37 -10.63
N LEU A 47 -14.34 -16.28 -10.31
CA LEU A 47 -14.54 -15.54 -9.06
C LEU A 47 -15.96 -14.94 -9.00
N ALA A 48 -16.47 -14.40 -10.11
CA ALA A 48 -17.82 -13.85 -10.23
C ALA A 48 -18.88 -14.93 -9.95
N GLU A 49 -18.77 -16.08 -10.62
CA GLU A 49 -19.66 -17.23 -10.44
C GLU A 49 -19.65 -17.73 -8.99
N ALA A 50 -18.46 -17.89 -8.39
CA ALA A 50 -18.32 -18.40 -7.04
C ALA A 50 -18.95 -17.47 -5.97
N ASN A 51 -19.03 -16.17 -6.26
CA ASN A 51 -19.57 -15.18 -5.31
C ASN A 51 -20.98 -14.70 -5.70
N GLY A 52 -21.53 -15.14 -6.84
CA GLY A 52 -22.84 -14.71 -7.32
C GLY A 52 -22.87 -13.26 -7.81
N ASP A 53 -21.72 -12.76 -8.26
CA ASP A 53 -21.54 -11.38 -8.74
C ASP A 53 -21.54 -11.34 -10.28
N SER A 54 -21.80 -10.17 -10.86
CA SER A 54 -21.45 -9.90 -12.25
C SER A 54 -19.95 -9.65 -12.41
N GLU A 55 -19.41 -9.81 -13.64
CA GLU A 55 -18.00 -9.49 -13.92
C GLU A 55 -17.65 -8.05 -13.53
N THR A 56 -18.55 -7.10 -13.79
CA THR A 56 -18.33 -5.67 -13.43
C THR A 56 -18.24 -5.47 -11.93
N GLU A 57 -19.12 -6.11 -11.16
CA GLU A 57 -19.06 -6.04 -9.68
C GLU A 57 -17.81 -6.71 -9.14
N THR A 58 -17.41 -7.83 -9.75
CA THR A 58 -16.17 -8.54 -9.39
C THR A 58 -14.94 -7.67 -9.61
N ILE A 59 -14.82 -7.02 -10.76
CA ILE A 59 -13.73 -6.09 -11.07
C ILE A 59 -13.71 -4.93 -10.07
N ALA A 60 -14.86 -4.34 -9.77
CA ALA A 60 -14.96 -3.26 -8.79
C ALA A 60 -14.54 -3.71 -7.38
N LYS A 61 -14.90 -4.93 -6.96
CA LYS A 61 -14.48 -5.52 -5.69
C LYS A 61 -12.97 -5.79 -5.64
N ILE A 62 -12.39 -6.33 -6.71
CA ILE A 62 -10.94 -6.55 -6.84
C ILE A 62 -10.21 -5.20 -6.73
N SER A 63 -10.68 -4.17 -7.46
CA SER A 63 -10.09 -2.83 -7.43
C SER A 63 -10.13 -2.25 -6.02
N MET A 64 -11.29 -2.20 -5.40
CA MET A 64 -11.47 -1.63 -4.06
C MET A 64 -10.59 -2.32 -3.00
N ARG A 65 -10.38 -3.65 -3.12
CA ARG A 65 -9.61 -4.40 -2.13
C ARG A 65 -8.12 -4.40 -2.38
N TYR A 66 -7.64 -4.37 -3.64
CA TYR A 66 -6.26 -4.69 -3.97
C TYR A 66 -5.55 -3.67 -4.85
N ALA A 67 -6.26 -2.68 -5.40
CA ALA A 67 -5.67 -1.57 -6.16
C ALA A 67 -5.24 -0.40 -5.27
N GLY A 68 -5.07 0.77 -5.85
CA GLY A 68 -4.89 2.04 -5.15
C GLY A 68 -3.47 2.33 -4.71
N TYR A 69 -2.46 1.55 -5.16
CA TYR A 69 -1.07 1.90 -4.97
C TYR A 69 -0.66 2.95 -6.01
N HIS A 70 -0.10 4.06 -5.53
CA HIS A 70 0.48 5.11 -6.36
C HIS A 70 1.94 5.33 -5.95
N PHE A 71 2.84 5.26 -6.92
CA PHE A 71 4.26 5.53 -6.73
C PHE A 71 4.65 6.95 -7.13
N GLU A 72 3.72 7.64 -7.81
CA GLU A 72 3.83 9.04 -8.21
C GLU A 72 2.40 9.65 -8.20
N GLU A 73 2.27 10.96 -7.99
CA GLU A 73 0.99 11.63 -7.69
C GLU A 73 -0.09 11.48 -8.77
N ASN A 74 0.30 11.43 -10.03
CA ASN A 74 -0.62 11.32 -11.18
C ASN A 74 -0.52 9.95 -11.87
N SER A 75 0.08 8.96 -11.20
CA SER A 75 0.19 7.62 -11.76
C SER A 75 -1.15 6.89 -11.77
N GLU A 76 -1.29 5.94 -12.69
CA GLU A 76 -2.40 4.99 -12.62
C GLU A 76 -2.35 4.17 -11.33
N GLU A 77 -3.52 3.67 -10.90
CA GLU A 77 -3.62 2.77 -9.76
C GLU A 77 -3.00 1.42 -10.09
N ILE A 78 -2.12 0.96 -9.21
CA ILE A 78 -1.46 -0.33 -9.35
C ILE A 78 -2.07 -1.31 -8.33
N TYR A 79 -2.36 -2.52 -8.80
CA TYR A 79 -2.84 -3.62 -7.99
C TYR A 79 -1.69 -4.35 -7.30
N ASN A 80 -1.96 -4.89 -6.12
CA ASN A 80 -1.08 -5.86 -5.47
C ASN A 80 -1.20 -7.23 -6.16
N PRO A 81 -0.18 -7.68 -6.92
CA PRO A 81 -0.28 -8.92 -7.69
C PRO A 81 -0.47 -10.14 -6.80
N PHE A 82 0.15 -10.17 -5.62
CA PHE A 82 0.06 -11.29 -4.70
C PHE A 82 -1.39 -11.53 -4.25
N SER A 83 -2.08 -10.48 -3.83
CA SER A 83 -3.47 -10.57 -3.37
C SER A 83 -4.42 -10.89 -4.52
N VAL A 84 -4.25 -10.24 -5.67
CA VAL A 84 -5.07 -10.52 -6.88
C VAL A 84 -4.94 -11.98 -7.30
N LEU A 85 -3.72 -12.49 -7.48
CA LEU A 85 -3.50 -13.86 -7.94
C LEU A 85 -4.05 -14.89 -6.96
N ASN A 86 -3.88 -14.68 -5.65
CA ASN A 86 -4.46 -15.57 -4.64
C ASN A 86 -6.00 -15.52 -4.63
N THR A 87 -6.59 -14.34 -4.80
CA THR A 87 -8.05 -14.19 -4.90
C THR A 87 -8.60 -14.96 -6.09
N LEU A 88 -7.99 -14.82 -7.26
CA LEU A 88 -8.41 -15.53 -8.46
C LEU A 88 -8.20 -17.05 -8.33
N ALA A 89 -7.04 -17.48 -7.83
CA ALA A 89 -6.73 -18.89 -7.66
C ALA A 89 -7.65 -19.61 -6.65
N ASN A 90 -8.11 -18.92 -5.61
CA ASN A 90 -8.98 -19.49 -4.57
C ASN A 90 -10.47 -19.15 -4.78
N SER A 91 -10.82 -18.38 -5.82
CA SER A 91 -12.18 -17.85 -6.07
C SER A 91 -12.83 -17.23 -4.84
N ARG A 92 -12.03 -16.55 -4.01
CA ARG A 92 -12.44 -15.97 -2.73
C ARG A 92 -11.67 -14.70 -2.40
N TYR A 93 -12.37 -13.66 -1.93
CA TYR A 93 -11.76 -12.44 -1.39
C TYR A 93 -11.22 -12.70 0.02
N ASP A 94 -9.97 -12.32 0.27
CA ASP A 94 -9.35 -12.38 1.61
C ASP A 94 -8.17 -11.39 1.70
N ASP A 95 -7.62 -11.19 2.90
CA ASP A 95 -6.49 -10.29 3.16
C ASP A 95 -5.17 -11.04 2.98
N TYR A 96 -4.91 -11.52 1.77
CA TYR A 96 -3.80 -12.45 1.47
C TYR A 96 -2.43 -11.86 1.76
N TRP A 97 -2.16 -10.65 1.26
CA TRP A 97 -0.88 -9.99 1.47
C TRP A 97 -0.70 -9.63 2.95
N PHE A 98 -1.76 -9.11 3.56
CA PHE A 98 -1.69 -8.71 4.95
C PHE A 98 -1.47 -9.91 5.88
N LYS A 99 -2.19 -11.01 5.70
CA LYS A 99 -2.04 -12.23 6.50
C LYS A 99 -0.71 -12.94 6.28
N ALA A 100 -0.10 -12.82 5.11
CA ALA A 100 1.19 -13.45 4.78
C ALA A 100 2.39 -12.76 5.46
N ASN A 101 2.22 -11.55 5.98
CA ASN A 101 3.29 -10.74 6.54
C ASN A 101 3.24 -10.69 8.07
N THR A 102 4.41 -10.55 8.70
CA THR A 102 4.52 -10.28 10.13
C THR A 102 4.52 -8.78 10.36
N HIS A 103 3.49 -8.25 11.02
CA HIS A 103 3.32 -6.81 11.21
C HIS A 103 3.98 -6.26 12.48
N THR A 104 4.79 -7.06 13.18
CA THR A 104 5.50 -6.67 14.41
C THR A 104 6.26 -5.35 14.25
N PHE A 105 6.96 -5.23 13.13
CA PHE A 105 7.71 -4.02 12.80
C PHE A 105 6.82 -2.76 12.73
N LEU A 106 5.65 -2.85 12.09
CA LEU A 106 4.69 -1.74 12.02
C LEU A 106 4.18 -1.37 13.42
N ILE A 107 3.82 -2.39 14.20
CA ILE A 107 3.36 -2.22 15.58
C ILE A 107 4.42 -1.52 16.43
N ASP A 108 5.67 -1.97 16.34
CA ASP A 108 6.79 -1.42 17.12
C ASP A 108 7.07 0.04 16.74
N ILE A 109 7.04 0.36 15.44
CA ILE A 109 7.22 1.75 14.98
C ILE A 109 6.09 2.64 15.49
N LEU A 110 4.84 2.23 15.36
CA LEU A 110 3.69 3.04 15.77
C LEU A 110 3.68 3.25 17.29
N LYS A 111 4.00 2.23 18.06
CA LYS A 111 4.14 2.35 19.53
C LYS A 111 5.27 3.27 19.92
N LYS A 112 6.44 3.14 19.29
CA LYS A 112 7.61 3.96 19.58
C LYS A 112 7.36 5.46 19.38
N HIS A 113 6.50 5.79 18.42
CA HIS A 113 6.21 7.18 18.08
C HIS A 113 4.85 7.68 18.59
N ASP A 114 4.12 6.87 19.40
CA ASP A 114 2.78 7.18 19.95
C ASP A 114 1.78 7.65 18.87
N TYR A 115 1.86 7.06 17.68
CA TYR A 115 0.98 7.41 16.55
C TYR A 115 -0.39 6.76 16.71
N CYS A 116 -1.43 7.58 16.50
CA CYS A 116 -2.80 7.11 16.35
C CYS A 116 -3.04 6.56 14.93
N ILE A 117 -3.84 5.49 14.82
CA ILE A 117 -4.22 4.88 13.53
C ILE A 117 -4.89 5.91 12.59
N THR A 118 -5.73 6.78 13.15
CA THR A 118 -6.39 7.85 12.39
C THR A 118 -5.42 8.85 11.77
N ASN A 119 -4.23 9.00 12.34
CA ASN A 119 -3.19 9.85 11.77
C ASN A 119 -2.51 9.22 10.55
N LEU A 120 -2.55 7.89 10.41
CA LEU A 120 -2.01 7.19 9.24
C LEU A 120 -2.79 7.50 7.97
N SER A 121 -4.12 7.59 8.06
CA SER A 121 -4.98 7.88 6.91
C SER A 121 -4.87 9.32 6.41
N LYS A 122 -4.24 10.21 7.19
CA LYS A 122 -4.06 11.65 6.90
C LYS A 122 -2.61 12.09 7.03
N ALA A 123 -1.68 11.15 6.93
CA ALA A 123 -0.26 11.42 7.08
C ALA A 123 0.24 12.38 5.99
N GLN A 124 1.01 13.38 6.38
CA GLN A 124 1.67 14.31 5.47
C GLN A 124 3.17 14.23 5.64
N ILE A 125 3.89 14.22 4.53
CA ILE A 125 5.36 14.19 4.54
C ILE A 125 5.92 15.12 3.49
N LYS A 126 6.95 15.88 3.85
CA LYS A 126 7.69 16.70 2.87
C LYS A 126 8.41 15.81 1.88
N ALA A 127 8.42 16.21 0.61
CA ALA A 127 9.05 15.46 -0.47
C ALA A 127 10.53 15.12 -0.18
N ASN A 128 11.29 16.06 0.39
CA ASN A 128 12.69 15.84 0.76
C ASN A 128 12.90 14.91 1.96
N MET A 129 11.82 14.56 2.69
CA MET A 129 11.87 13.65 3.85
C MET A 129 11.40 12.22 3.51
N MET A 130 10.95 11.97 2.29
CA MET A 130 10.51 10.62 1.85
C MET A 130 11.61 9.55 1.95
N ASN A 131 12.87 9.97 1.97
CA ASN A 131 14.03 9.07 2.12
C ASN A 131 14.65 9.10 3.53
N ASN A 132 14.12 9.91 4.46
CA ASN A 132 14.66 10.01 5.82
C ASN A 132 13.92 9.07 6.77
N VAL A 133 14.47 7.88 6.96
CA VAL A 133 13.89 6.81 7.80
C VAL A 133 14.32 6.88 9.28
N GLU A 134 15.28 7.74 9.63
CA GLU A 134 15.82 7.77 11.01
C GLU A 134 14.91 8.52 11.99
N THR A 135 14.31 9.61 11.54
CA THR A 135 13.52 10.51 12.38
C THR A 135 12.03 10.47 12.14
N ASN A 136 11.60 9.90 11.00
CA ASN A 136 10.21 9.85 10.59
C ASN A 136 9.82 8.42 10.19
N PRO A 137 8.78 7.82 10.78
CA PRO A 137 8.34 6.47 10.44
C PRO A 137 7.61 6.38 9.09
N PHE A 138 7.02 7.46 8.59
CA PHE A 138 6.20 7.42 7.38
C PHE A 138 6.91 6.93 6.12
N PRO A 139 8.18 7.30 5.85
CA PRO A 139 8.91 6.73 4.72
C PRO A 139 9.00 5.22 4.76
N VAL A 140 9.21 4.67 5.94
CA VAL A 140 9.33 3.23 6.16
C VAL A 140 7.98 2.53 6.00
N ILE A 141 6.91 3.12 6.55
CA ILE A 141 5.54 2.62 6.43
C ILE A 141 5.08 2.67 4.97
N TYR A 142 5.41 3.74 4.24
CA TYR A 142 5.17 3.87 2.80
C TYR A 142 5.95 2.82 1.99
N GLN A 143 7.26 2.71 2.21
CA GLN A 143 8.09 1.71 1.51
C GLN A 143 7.70 0.27 1.85
N GLY A 144 7.10 0.05 3.02
CA GLY A 144 6.52 -1.23 3.42
C GLY A 144 5.19 -1.57 2.75
N GLY A 145 4.60 -0.66 1.96
CA GLY A 145 3.33 -0.88 1.28
C GLY A 145 2.09 -0.69 2.15
N TYR A 146 2.24 -0.16 3.36
CA TYR A 146 1.10 0.13 4.24
C TYR A 146 0.44 1.48 3.94
N LEU A 147 1.19 2.40 3.33
CA LEU A 147 0.69 3.69 2.86
C LEU A 147 1.06 3.86 1.39
N THR A 148 0.31 4.73 0.71
CA THR A 148 0.55 5.15 -0.67
C THR A 148 0.40 6.65 -0.79
N ILE A 149 0.87 7.24 -1.90
CA ILE A 149 0.68 8.64 -2.23
C ILE A 149 -0.77 8.83 -2.67
N LYS A 150 -1.50 9.76 -2.03
CA LYS A 150 -2.87 10.13 -2.41
C LYS A 150 -2.93 11.45 -3.17
N SER A 151 -2.05 12.38 -2.85
CA SER A 151 -1.90 13.65 -3.55
C SER A 151 -0.58 14.33 -3.21
N TYR A 152 -0.23 15.35 -3.99
CA TYR A 152 0.93 16.19 -3.76
C TYR A 152 0.51 17.66 -3.75
N ASP A 153 0.97 18.40 -2.76
CA ASP A 153 0.78 19.84 -2.68
C ASP A 153 2.06 20.53 -3.20
N GLU A 154 1.98 21.06 -4.42
CA GLU A 154 3.11 21.74 -5.07
C GLU A 154 3.59 22.98 -4.29
N ARG A 155 2.65 23.70 -3.63
CA ARG A 155 2.96 24.93 -2.89
C ARG A 155 3.80 24.65 -1.65
N PHE A 156 3.44 23.60 -0.90
CA PHE A 156 4.12 23.22 0.33
C PHE A 156 5.11 22.07 0.14
N LYS A 157 5.18 21.50 -1.07
CA LYS A 157 5.99 20.32 -1.40
C LYS A 157 5.77 19.16 -0.44
N ASN A 158 4.50 18.89 -0.15
CA ASN A 158 4.07 17.82 0.76
C ASN A 158 3.31 16.74 0.00
N TYR A 159 3.65 15.48 0.26
CA TYR A 159 2.80 14.34 -0.10
C TYR A 159 1.76 14.10 0.98
N GLN A 160 0.51 13.92 0.56
CA GLN A 160 -0.52 13.34 1.39
C GLN A 160 -0.46 11.83 1.22
N LEU A 161 -0.26 11.11 2.31
CA LEU A 161 -0.26 9.64 2.33
C LEU A 161 -1.59 9.13 2.88
N GLY A 162 -1.96 7.90 2.48
CA GLY A 162 -3.15 7.22 2.98
C GLY A 162 -3.08 5.72 2.70
N PHE A 163 -4.04 4.97 3.20
CA PHE A 163 -4.12 3.54 2.90
C PHE A 163 -4.35 3.32 1.41
N PRO A 164 -3.65 2.35 0.78
CA PRO A 164 -3.85 2.08 -0.63
C PRO A 164 -5.26 1.56 -0.90
N ASN A 165 -5.72 0.59 -0.12
CA ASN A 165 -6.94 -0.16 -0.36
C ASN A 165 -7.53 -0.75 0.93
N LYS A 166 -8.68 -1.44 0.79
CA LYS A 166 -9.38 -2.04 1.93
C LYS A 166 -8.61 -3.18 2.60
N GLU A 167 -7.87 -3.98 1.86
CA GLU A 167 -7.07 -5.07 2.46
C GLU A 167 -6.11 -4.51 3.51
N VAL A 168 -5.38 -3.46 3.15
CA VAL A 168 -4.40 -2.84 4.05
C VAL A 168 -5.06 -2.08 5.18
N GLU A 169 -6.12 -1.32 4.89
CA GLU A 169 -6.85 -0.56 5.90
C GLU A 169 -7.47 -1.47 6.97
N GLU A 170 -8.25 -2.47 6.55
CA GLU A 170 -8.91 -3.43 7.44
C GLU A 170 -7.88 -4.27 8.21
N GLY A 171 -6.81 -4.69 7.52
CA GLY A 171 -5.73 -5.45 8.13
C GLY A 171 -5.00 -4.68 9.25
N ILE A 172 -4.67 -3.41 9.01
CA ILE A 172 -4.06 -2.53 10.01
C ILE A 172 -5.00 -2.33 11.19
N LEU A 173 -6.27 -2.00 10.95
CA LEU A 173 -7.26 -1.81 12.00
C LEU A 173 -7.39 -3.06 12.86
N ASN A 174 -7.56 -4.23 12.26
CA ASN A 174 -7.72 -5.50 12.98
C ASN A 174 -6.47 -5.89 13.78
N THR A 175 -5.27 -5.52 13.30
CA THR A 175 -4.00 -5.83 13.96
C THR A 175 -3.70 -4.88 15.10
N LEU A 176 -4.00 -3.59 14.96
CA LEU A 176 -3.62 -2.56 15.93
C LEU A 176 -4.65 -2.38 17.05
N LEU A 177 -5.94 -2.60 16.80
CA LEU A 177 -6.99 -2.51 17.81
C LEU A 177 -6.71 -3.36 19.06
N PRO A 178 -6.32 -4.65 18.96
CA PRO A 178 -6.00 -5.47 20.11
C PRO A 178 -4.80 -4.98 20.92
N HIS A 179 -3.92 -4.20 20.32
CA HIS A 179 -2.70 -3.71 20.96
C HIS A 179 -2.85 -2.34 21.66
N GLY A 180 -4.09 -1.83 21.77
CA GLY A 180 -4.37 -0.58 22.51
C GLY A 180 -3.81 0.67 21.83
N CYS A 181 -3.56 0.62 20.52
CA CYS A 181 -3.23 1.83 19.78
C CYS A 181 -4.45 2.76 19.79
N LYS A 182 -4.27 3.99 20.26
CA LYS A 182 -5.34 4.99 20.39
C LYS A 182 -6.05 5.18 19.05
N THR A 183 -7.35 4.92 19.01
CA THR A 183 -8.25 5.54 18.04
C THR A 183 -8.57 6.92 18.60
N ALA A 184 -8.50 7.97 17.79
CA ALA A 184 -8.99 9.28 18.23
C ALA A 184 -10.46 9.10 18.65
N GLU A 185 -10.79 9.45 19.88
CA GLU A 185 -12.17 9.59 20.29
C GLU A 185 -12.81 10.60 19.34
N MET A 186 -13.89 10.19 18.71
CA MET A 186 -14.75 11.11 17.97
C MET A 186 -15.38 11.99 19.04
N ASP A 187 -14.78 13.18 19.27
CA ASP A 187 -15.43 14.20 20.05
C ASP A 187 -16.78 14.55 19.40
N SER A 188 -17.80 14.29 20.18
CA SER A 188 -19.23 14.49 19.89
C SER A 188 -19.54 15.98 19.81
#